data_a048c79e5d3268245ab5bf8993c149dc
#
_entry.id   a048c79e5d3268245ab5bf8993c149dc
#
_cell.length_a   1.000
_cell.length_b   1.000
_cell.length_c   1.000
_cell.angle_alpha   90.00
_cell.angle_beta   90.00
_cell.angle_gamma   90.00
#
_symmetry.space_group_name_H-M   'P 1'
#
loop_
_entity.id
_entity.type
_entity.pdbx_description
1 polymer ?
#
loop_
_entity_poly.entity_id
_entity_poly.type
_entity_poly.pdbx_seq_one_letter_code
_entity_poly.pdbx_strand_id
1 'polypeptide(L)'
;MKRQTIFCLFGLLVATVVFWANACHCSAVIIIGSAAGNTGTPLDAGLASRWNQVGDWGSYLGTPIAPNYFLTAKHIGGAVGQSITFPDDNSSYQTVATFQDPNSDLALWQISGAFPSSRIVPMYAGNVVAGVPLTIFGRGLPRTNTVVTGANWPNGTEAKGWLWGTAASARSWGTNTLDGLGDGGAAGTQLAYDFDAAGGSNEGILSIGDSGGPVFIYQSGAWGLAGINYAVGPLAVRQTIDGPTLTAALYDYGGLYLETGSPVSWQLVSATMANKPAVSYSTFLSPRSDWIEAVITVPEPATLLLLTAAFLATPLLHRRAQVSRCRRCLPRSFTQFTHSHDPRPSVAESKSMPALHRQ
;
A
#
# COMPACT_ATOMS: atom_id res chain seq x y z
N MET A 1 -44.40 -64.60 42.56
CA MET A 1 -44.20 -64.13 41.15
C MET A 1 -43.64 -62.71 41.20
N LYS A 2 -42.29 -62.52 41.02
CA LYS A 2 -41.61 -61.24 41.05
C LYS A 2 -41.20 -60.92 39.62
N ARG A 3 -41.71 -59.81 39.08
CA ARG A 3 -41.30 -59.30 37.79
C ARG A 3 -40.05 -58.40 38.01
N GLN A 4 -38.95 -58.80 37.38
CA GLN A 4 -37.75 -57.99 37.27
C GLN A 4 -37.89 -57.07 36.06
N THR A 5 -37.76 -55.77 36.27
CA THR A 5 -37.73 -54.75 35.21
C THR A 5 -36.26 -54.49 34.86
N ILE A 6 -35.87 -54.84 33.66
CA ILE A 6 -34.53 -54.55 33.11
C ILE A 6 -34.54 -53.14 32.53
N PHE A 7 -33.76 -52.23 33.09
CA PHE A 7 -33.45 -50.92 32.52
C PHE A 7 -32.30 -51.07 31.52
N CYS A 8 -32.58 -50.90 30.23
CA CYS A 8 -31.56 -50.72 29.22
C CYS A 8 -31.12 -49.27 29.20
N LEU A 9 -29.89 -48.96 29.68
CA LEU A 9 -29.21 -47.72 29.45
C LEU A 9 -28.68 -47.71 28.01
N PHE A 10 -29.30 -46.91 27.14
CA PHE A 10 -28.72 -46.53 25.83
C PHE A 10 -27.74 -45.37 26.07
N GLY A 11 -26.47 -45.69 26.07
CA GLY A 11 -25.40 -44.69 26.03
C GLY A 11 -25.33 -44.06 24.62
N LEU A 12 -25.72 -42.80 24.56
CA LEU A 12 -25.58 -42.00 23.32
C LEU A 12 -24.14 -41.54 23.19
N LEU A 13 -23.33 -42.22 22.41
CA LEU A 13 -21.97 -41.83 22.08
C LEU A 13 -22.06 -40.71 21.01
N VAL A 14 -21.98 -39.43 21.44
CA VAL A 14 -21.85 -38.30 20.51
C VAL A 14 -20.40 -38.23 20.04
N ALA A 15 -20.12 -38.77 18.90
CA ALA A 15 -18.83 -38.58 18.21
C ALA A 15 -18.79 -37.15 17.64
N THR A 16 -18.14 -36.25 18.36
CA THR A 16 -17.77 -34.92 17.82
C THR A 16 -16.68 -35.10 16.75
N VAL A 17 -17.09 -35.15 15.50
CA VAL A 17 -16.19 -35.05 14.38
C VAL A 17 -15.72 -33.60 14.30
N VAL A 18 -14.52 -33.33 14.82
CA VAL A 18 -13.84 -32.04 14.61
C VAL A 18 -13.37 -32.01 13.17
N PHE A 19 -14.14 -31.35 12.29
CA PHE A 19 -13.65 -30.97 10.96
C PHE A 19 -12.55 -29.94 11.17
N TRP A 20 -11.31 -30.36 11.07
CA TRP A 20 -10.20 -29.45 10.77
C TRP A 20 -10.45 -28.96 9.34
N ALA A 21 -11.10 -27.81 9.23
CA ALA A 21 -11.03 -27.03 8.00
C ALA A 21 -9.58 -26.64 7.83
N ASN A 22 -8.83 -27.37 7.02
CA ASN A 22 -7.59 -26.88 6.47
C ASN A 22 -7.97 -25.61 5.68
N ALA A 23 -7.87 -24.45 6.32
CA ALA A 23 -7.88 -23.19 5.62
C ALA A 23 -6.74 -23.26 4.62
N CYS A 24 -7.07 -23.45 3.36
CA CYS A 24 -6.12 -23.38 2.27
C CYS A 24 -5.60 -21.94 2.30
N HIS A 25 -4.43 -21.72 2.91
CA HIS A 25 -3.76 -20.44 2.90
C HIS A 25 -3.25 -20.23 1.48
N CYS A 26 -4.08 -19.60 0.67
CA CYS A 26 -3.68 -19.21 -0.67
C CYS A 26 -2.73 -18.02 -0.57
N SER A 27 -1.63 -18.07 -1.31
CA SER A 27 -0.55 -17.08 -1.32
C SER A 27 -0.87 -15.94 -2.30
N ALA A 28 -0.60 -14.69 -1.94
CA ALA A 28 -0.83 -13.49 -2.77
C ALA A 28 0.27 -13.31 -3.83
N VAL A 29 1.48 -12.90 -3.42
CA VAL A 29 2.64 -12.97 -4.33
C VAL A 29 2.80 -14.41 -4.76
N ILE A 30 2.64 -14.66 -6.06
CA ILE A 30 2.67 -16.00 -6.62
C ILE A 30 4.12 -16.43 -6.77
N ILE A 31 4.45 -17.63 -6.26
CA ILE A 31 5.81 -18.17 -6.36
C ILE A 31 5.85 -19.48 -7.16
N ILE A 32 7.03 -19.80 -7.72
CA ILE A 32 7.27 -21.03 -8.47
C ILE A 32 7.01 -22.28 -7.61
N GLY A 33 7.52 -22.30 -6.37
CA GLY A 33 7.58 -23.51 -5.56
C GLY A 33 6.26 -24.06 -5.06
N SER A 34 5.28 -23.22 -4.72
CA SER A 34 4.04 -23.67 -4.10
C SER A 34 2.87 -22.69 -4.28
N ALA A 35 1.66 -23.23 -4.41
CA ALA A 35 0.46 -22.39 -4.43
C ALA A 35 0.11 -21.79 -3.03
N ALA A 36 0.59 -22.40 -1.96
CA ALA A 36 0.38 -21.96 -0.58
C ALA A 36 1.68 -21.51 0.11
N GLY A 37 2.75 -21.31 -0.66
CA GLY A 37 4.07 -20.97 -0.13
C GLY A 37 4.13 -19.52 0.37
N ASN A 38 5.07 -19.26 1.29
CA ASN A 38 5.47 -17.93 1.73
C ASN A 38 4.37 -17.07 2.36
N THR A 39 3.37 -17.69 3.00
CA THR A 39 2.32 -16.99 3.76
C THR A 39 2.71 -16.74 5.22
N GLY A 40 3.80 -17.32 5.68
CA GLY A 40 4.38 -17.07 7.01
C GLY A 40 5.48 -16.02 6.97
N THR A 41 5.96 -15.67 8.15
CA THR A 41 7.09 -14.76 8.32
C THR A 41 8.33 -15.27 7.57
N PRO A 42 9.03 -14.44 6.80
CA PRO A 42 10.28 -14.83 6.16
C PRO A 42 11.32 -15.35 7.16
N LEU A 43 12.16 -16.30 6.73
CA LEU A 43 13.19 -16.89 7.60
C LEU A 43 14.38 -15.95 7.85
N ASP A 44 14.67 -15.04 6.93
CA ASP A 44 15.67 -13.99 7.16
C ASP A 44 15.20 -13.03 8.26
N ALA A 45 16.04 -12.84 9.29
CA ALA A 45 15.66 -12.05 10.47
C ALA A 45 15.36 -10.57 10.13
N GLY A 46 16.08 -10.01 9.15
CA GLY A 46 15.84 -8.65 8.67
C GLY A 46 14.49 -8.52 7.95
N LEU A 47 14.17 -9.48 7.08
CA LEU A 47 12.87 -9.55 6.42
C LEU A 47 11.73 -9.89 7.37
N ALA A 48 11.95 -10.73 8.36
CA ALA A 48 10.98 -11.02 9.43
C ALA A 48 10.58 -9.74 10.16
N SER A 49 11.55 -8.86 10.45
CA SER A 49 11.26 -7.55 11.00
C SER A 49 10.41 -6.69 10.04
N ARG A 50 10.74 -6.66 8.74
CA ARG A 50 9.95 -5.93 7.72
C ARG A 50 8.54 -6.47 7.58
N TRP A 51 8.35 -7.78 7.69
CA TRP A 51 7.04 -8.43 7.66
C TRP A 51 6.08 -7.85 8.70
N ASN A 52 6.55 -7.65 9.92
CA ASN A 52 5.74 -7.09 11.01
C ASN A 52 5.58 -5.56 10.91
N GLN A 53 6.40 -4.87 10.11
CA GLN A 53 6.32 -3.42 9.90
C GLN A 53 5.26 -3.03 8.85
N VAL A 54 4.76 -3.98 8.05
CA VAL A 54 3.76 -3.72 7.04
C VAL A 54 2.36 -3.93 7.61
N GLY A 55 1.46 -2.98 7.39
CA GLY A 55 0.08 -3.03 7.85
C GLY A 55 -0.90 -3.41 6.75
N ASP A 56 -2.06 -3.91 7.15
CA ASP A 56 -3.21 -4.17 6.28
C ASP A 56 -3.98 -2.86 6.06
N TRP A 57 -4.15 -2.45 4.80
CA TRP A 57 -4.90 -1.29 4.36
C TRP A 57 -6.09 -1.74 3.52
N GLY A 58 -7.21 -2.04 4.18
CA GLY A 58 -8.34 -2.70 3.53
C GLY A 58 -7.94 -4.09 3.02
N SER A 59 -8.11 -4.33 1.72
CA SER A 59 -7.66 -5.56 1.05
C SER A 59 -6.21 -5.51 0.57
N TYR A 60 -5.52 -4.41 0.80
CA TYR A 60 -4.17 -4.12 0.34
C TYR A 60 -3.18 -3.98 1.50
N LEU A 61 -1.98 -3.49 1.21
CA LEU A 61 -0.95 -3.25 2.21
C LEU A 61 -0.56 -1.77 2.25
N GLY A 62 -0.04 -1.35 3.41
CA GLY A 62 0.55 -0.04 3.62
C GLY A 62 1.80 -0.15 4.48
N THR A 63 2.80 0.69 4.23
CA THR A 63 4.10 0.62 4.87
C THR A 63 4.42 1.92 5.60
N PRO A 64 4.48 1.94 6.95
CA PRO A 64 4.91 3.09 7.72
C PRO A 64 6.34 3.50 7.37
N ILE A 65 6.54 4.79 7.05
CA ILE A 65 7.85 5.35 6.71
C ILE A 65 8.24 6.53 7.60
N ALA A 66 7.29 7.06 8.36
CA ALA A 66 7.50 8.13 9.34
C ALA A 66 6.52 7.94 10.52
N PRO A 67 6.71 8.63 11.66
CA PRO A 67 5.91 8.41 12.86
C PRO A 67 4.39 8.48 12.63
N ASN A 68 3.93 9.34 11.73
CA ASN A 68 2.51 9.53 11.46
C ASN A 68 2.13 9.37 9.98
N TYR A 69 3.00 8.74 9.17
CA TYR A 69 2.74 8.52 7.75
C TYR A 69 3.03 7.08 7.32
N PHE A 70 2.17 6.53 6.48
CA PHE A 70 2.44 5.30 5.73
C PHE A 70 2.27 5.53 4.23
N LEU A 71 3.00 4.73 3.46
CA LEU A 71 3.03 4.76 2.00
C LEU A 71 2.27 3.58 1.43
N THR A 72 1.54 3.80 0.33
CA THR A 72 0.85 2.77 -0.45
C THR A 72 0.68 3.24 -1.91
N ALA A 73 0.05 2.43 -2.77
CA ALA A 73 -0.27 2.82 -4.13
C ALA A 73 -1.46 3.80 -4.18
N LYS A 74 -1.37 4.80 -5.05
CA LYS A 74 -2.43 5.81 -5.22
C LYS A 74 -3.71 5.22 -5.84
N HIS A 75 -3.57 4.34 -6.82
CA HIS A 75 -4.71 3.79 -7.56
C HIS A 75 -5.63 2.90 -6.72
N ILE A 76 -5.17 2.36 -5.59
CA ILE A 76 -6.03 1.56 -4.71
C ILE A 76 -7.02 2.40 -3.90
N GLY A 77 -6.83 3.72 -3.87
CA GLY A 77 -7.69 4.63 -3.16
C GLY A 77 -7.64 4.49 -1.64
N GLY A 78 -8.79 4.72 -1.02
CA GLY A 78 -8.99 4.73 0.42
C GLY A 78 -9.80 5.94 0.85
N ALA A 79 -10.08 6.05 2.15
CA ALA A 79 -10.81 7.17 2.72
C ALA A 79 -10.19 7.65 4.03
N VAL A 80 -10.25 8.95 4.30
CA VAL A 80 -9.99 9.51 5.62
C VAL A 80 -10.97 8.90 6.61
N GLY A 81 -10.46 8.49 7.78
CA GLY A 81 -11.22 7.75 8.78
C GLY A 81 -11.08 6.22 8.67
N GLN A 82 -10.58 5.69 7.55
CA GLN A 82 -10.22 4.28 7.43
C GLN A 82 -8.96 3.99 8.26
N SER A 83 -8.83 2.76 8.76
CA SER A 83 -7.68 2.37 9.58
C SER A 83 -6.72 1.45 8.83
N ILE A 84 -5.42 1.65 9.07
CA ILE A 84 -4.38 0.64 8.81
C ILE A 84 -4.24 -0.23 10.07
N THR A 85 -4.17 -1.55 9.90
CA THR A 85 -4.12 -2.52 11.00
C THR A 85 -2.90 -3.43 10.90
N PHE A 86 -2.39 -3.89 12.06
CA PHE A 86 -1.22 -4.76 12.11
C PHE A 86 -1.61 -6.08 12.80
N PRO A 87 -1.64 -7.20 12.06
CA PRO A 87 -2.14 -8.47 12.59
C PRO A 87 -1.28 -9.09 13.70
N ASP A 88 0.00 -8.72 13.81
CA ASP A 88 0.93 -9.28 14.80
C ASP A 88 0.64 -8.83 16.23
N ASP A 89 0.09 -7.63 16.43
CA ASP A 89 -0.28 -7.09 17.75
C ASP A 89 -1.70 -6.51 17.82
N ASN A 90 -2.46 -6.62 16.72
CA ASN A 90 -3.80 -6.05 16.55
C ASN A 90 -3.87 -4.52 16.72
N SER A 91 -2.74 -3.82 16.59
CA SER A 91 -2.75 -2.36 16.62
C SER A 91 -3.45 -1.79 15.38
N SER A 92 -4.11 -0.63 15.57
CA SER A 92 -4.91 0.02 14.53
C SER A 92 -4.74 1.53 14.61
N TYR A 93 -4.55 2.17 13.45
CA TYR A 93 -4.32 3.61 13.36
C TYR A 93 -5.24 4.21 12.31
N GLN A 94 -6.06 5.19 12.71
CA GLN A 94 -7.03 5.84 11.85
C GLN A 94 -6.37 6.95 11.02
N THR A 95 -6.70 7.03 9.73
CA THR A 95 -6.20 8.08 8.82
C THR A 95 -6.95 9.39 9.02
N VAL A 96 -6.21 10.50 8.90
CA VAL A 96 -6.73 11.88 9.03
C VAL A 96 -6.53 12.73 7.78
N ALA A 97 -5.57 12.36 6.92
CA ALA A 97 -5.31 13.04 5.66
C ALA A 97 -4.65 12.10 4.64
N THR A 98 -4.69 12.47 3.37
CA THR A 98 -3.98 11.81 2.28
C THR A 98 -3.28 12.82 1.38
N PHE A 99 -2.12 12.45 0.89
CA PHE A 99 -1.30 13.21 -0.04
C PHE A 99 -0.96 12.30 -1.21
N GLN A 100 -1.40 12.66 -2.41
CA GLN A 100 -1.15 11.89 -3.63
C GLN A 100 -0.01 12.52 -4.42
N ASP A 101 0.94 11.71 -4.85
CA ASP A 101 2.00 12.19 -5.71
C ASP A 101 1.44 12.54 -7.10
N PRO A 102 1.63 13.77 -7.60
CA PRO A 102 1.17 14.15 -8.93
C PRO A 102 1.94 13.45 -10.07
N ASN A 103 3.14 12.95 -9.79
CA ASN A 103 4.06 12.42 -10.81
C ASN A 103 4.35 10.92 -10.64
N SER A 104 3.62 10.22 -9.79
CA SER A 104 3.71 8.77 -9.64
C SER A 104 2.44 8.15 -9.06
N ASP A 105 2.42 6.84 -8.96
CA ASP A 105 1.33 6.09 -8.32
C ASP A 105 1.55 5.90 -6.82
N LEU A 106 1.98 6.94 -6.12
CA LEU A 106 2.19 6.90 -4.68
C LEU A 106 1.14 7.74 -3.94
N ALA A 107 0.71 7.23 -2.79
CA ALA A 107 -0.09 7.95 -1.82
C ALA A 107 0.51 7.81 -0.42
N LEU A 108 0.71 8.95 0.24
CA LEU A 108 1.01 9.05 1.66
C LEU A 108 -0.28 9.28 2.43
N TRP A 109 -0.51 8.47 3.44
CA TRP A 109 -1.61 8.62 4.37
C TRP A 109 -1.09 9.05 5.73
N GLN A 110 -1.65 10.11 6.26
CA GLN A 110 -1.39 10.58 7.61
C GLN A 110 -2.36 9.92 8.59
N ILE A 111 -1.84 9.41 9.70
CA ILE A 111 -2.64 8.82 10.78
C ILE A 111 -2.83 9.77 11.96
N SER A 112 -3.87 9.55 12.73
CA SER A 112 -4.04 10.13 14.05
C SER A 112 -3.08 9.45 15.04
N GLY A 113 -2.22 10.22 15.68
CA GLY A 113 -1.19 9.70 16.58
C GLY A 113 0.10 9.31 15.86
N ALA A 114 0.82 8.34 16.39
CA ALA A 114 2.11 7.95 15.85
C ALA A 114 2.33 6.44 15.90
N PHE A 115 2.95 5.90 14.84
CA PHE A 115 3.51 4.56 14.87
C PHE A 115 4.71 4.49 15.83
N PRO A 116 4.89 3.39 16.56
CA PRO A 116 6.12 3.18 17.31
C PRO A 116 7.31 3.09 16.33
N SER A 117 8.50 3.51 16.79
CA SER A 117 9.70 3.53 15.94
C SER A 117 10.04 2.15 15.35
N SER A 118 9.68 1.07 16.03
CA SER A 118 9.83 -0.32 15.57
C SER A 118 9.02 -0.64 14.32
N ARG A 119 7.97 0.14 13.99
CA ARG A 119 7.13 -0.02 12.79
C ARG A 119 7.67 0.76 11.60
N ILE A 120 8.53 1.76 11.82
CA ILE A 120 8.99 2.64 10.75
C ILE A 120 10.04 1.93 9.91
N VAL A 121 9.78 1.86 8.61
CA VAL A 121 10.66 1.23 7.62
C VAL A 121 11.58 2.28 7.02
N PRO A 122 12.91 2.09 7.03
CA PRO A 122 13.82 2.97 6.32
C PRO A 122 13.62 2.85 4.81
N MET A 123 13.63 3.97 4.12
CA MET A 123 13.62 3.98 2.65
C MET A 123 15.00 3.59 2.11
N TYR A 124 14.98 2.93 0.96
CA TYR A 124 16.18 2.66 0.19
C TYR A 124 16.62 3.95 -0.53
N ALA A 125 17.82 4.41 -0.27
CA ALA A 125 18.36 5.65 -0.82
C ALA A 125 19.45 5.43 -1.89
N GLY A 126 19.68 4.17 -2.30
CA GLY A 126 20.71 3.83 -3.27
C GLY A 126 20.24 3.90 -4.73
N ASN A 127 21.21 3.87 -5.63
CA ASN A 127 20.93 3.59 -7.04
C ASN A 127 20.68 2.09 -7.23
N VAL A 128 19.73 1.76 -8.11
CA VAL A 128 19.45 0.39 -8.48
C VAL A 128 20.05 0.09 -9.85
N VAL A 129 20.53 -1.13 -10.00
CA VAL A 129 21.02 -1.68 -11.27
C VAL A 129 20.39 -3.05 -11.50
N ALA A 130 20.30 -3.48 -12.74
CA ALA A 130 19.85 -4.84 -13.06
C ALA A 130 20.70 -5.89 -12.31
N GLY A 131 20.08 -6.98 -11.89
CA GLY A 131 20.70 -8.03 -11.11
C GLY A 131 20.59 -7.85 -9.57
N VAL A 132 20.02 -6.76 -9.08
CA VAL A 132 19.82 -6.57 -7.63
C VAL A 132 18.68 -7.46 -7.14
N PRO A 133 18.91 -8.27 -6.07
CA PRO A 133 17.86 -9.09 -5.47
C PRO A 133 16.77 -8.22 -4.83
N LEU A 134 15.50 -8.61 -5.07
CA LEU A 134 14.30 -8.00 -4.52
C LEU A 134 13.60 -8.98 -3.57
N THR A 135 12.88 -8.45 -2.60
CA THR A 135 11.85 -9.17 -1.87
C THR A 135 10.56 -8.37 -1.92
N ILE A 136 9.49 -9.05 -2.31
CA ILE A 136 8.19 -8.47 -2.61
C ILE A 136 7.19 -8.98 -1.58
N PHE A 137 6.38 -8.10 -1.01
CA PHE A 137 5.24 -8.48 -0.16
C PHE A 137 3.94 -8.10 -0.85
N GLY A 138 2.92 -8.93 -0.72
CA GLY A 138 1.61 -8.67 -1.30
C GLY A 138 0.46 -9.34 -0.57
N ARG A 139 -0.78 -9.07 -1.04
CA ARG A 139 -2.02 -9.61 -0.50
C ARG A 139 -3.10 -9.81 -1.58
N GLY A 140 -2.67 -10.06 -2.81
CA GLY A 140 -3.51 -10.20 -3.99
C GLY A 140 -4.15 -11.59 -4.16
N LEU A 141 -4.38 -11.97 -5.40
CA LEU A 141 -4.94 -13.26 -5.75
C LEU A 141 -3.88 -14.36 -5.68
N PRO A 142 -4.22 -15.54 -5.16
CA PRO A 142 -3.32 -16.69 -5.16
C PRO A 142 -3.19 -17.29 -6.57
N ARG A 143 -2.21 -18.16 -6.77
CA ARG A 143 -2.29 -19.10 -7.89
C ARG A 143 -3.11 -20.34 -7.54
N THR A 144 -3.70 -20.94 -8.56
CA THR A 144 -4.27 -22.29 -8.46
C THR A 144 -3.20 -23.34 -8.77
N ASN A 145 -3.58 -24.63 -8.68
CA ASN A 145 -2.76 -25.73 -9.19
C ASN A 145 -2.99 -25.99 -10.70
N THR A 146 -3.88 -25.22 -11.34
CA THR A 146 -4.19 -25.38 -12.76
C THR A 146 -3.08 -24.77 -13.60
N VAL A 147 -2.39 -25.59 -14.35
CA VAL A 147 -1.32 -25.19 -15.25
C VAL A 147 -1.89 -24.62 -16.53
N VAL A 148 -1.34 -23.48 -16.97
CA VAL A 148 -1.58 -22.94 -18.31
C VAL A 148 -0.58 -23.54 -19.26
N THR A 149 -1.06 -24.07 -20.40
CA THR A 149 -0.21 -24.66 -21.45
C THR A 149 -0.37 -23.91 -22.76
N GLY A 150 0.67 -23.84 -23.57
CA GLY A 150 0.61 -23.25 -24.91
C GLY A 150 -0.12 -24.18 -25.87
N ALA A 151 -1.15 -23.67 -26.56
CA ALA A 151 -1.99 -24.50 -27.44
C ALA A 151 -1.37 -24.76 -28.82
N ASN A 152 -0.44 -23.95 -29.28
CA ASN A 152 0.16 -24.03 -30.62
C ASN A 152 1.56 -24.61 -30.66
N TRP A 153 2.04 -25.17 -29.57
CA TRP A 153 3.27 -25.93 -29.56
C TRP A 153 3.01 -27.35 -30.11
N PRO A 154 3.98 -28.01 -30.80
CA PRO A 154 3.72 -29.27 -31.49
C PRO A 154 3.09 -30.37 -30.68
N ASN A 155 3.05 -30.26 -29.35
CA ASN A 155 2.42 -31.24 -28.45
C ASN A 155 1.52 -30.66 -27.34
N GLY A 156 1.27 -29.32 -27.29
CA GLY A 156 0.28 -28.68 -26.41
C GLY A 156 0.44 -28.88 -24.90
N THR A 157 1.55 -29.42 -24.43
CA THR A 157 1.73 -29.87 -23.03
C THR A 157 2.77 -29.10 -22.25
N GLU A 158 3.47 -28.17 -22.88
CA GLU A 158 4.49 -27.36 -22.19
C GLU A 158 3.80 -26.39 -21.21
N ALA A 159 4.15 -26.50 -19.95
CA ALA A 159 3.67 -25.61 -18.93
C ALA A 159 4.19 -24.18 -19.14
N LYS A 160 3.32 -23.17 -19.02
CA LYS A 160 3.60 -21.76 -19.22
C LYS A 160 3.45 -20.93 -17.93
N GLY A 161 2.82 -21.51 -16.93
CA GLY A 161 2.49 -20.86 -15.67
C GLY A 161 1.24 -21.45 -15.03
N TRP A 162 0.59 -20.69 -14.18
CA TRP A 162 -0.58 -21.14 -13.42
C TRP A 162 -1.69 -20.09 -13.47
N LEU A 163 -2.93 -20.56 -13.51
CA LEU A 163 -4.10 -19.68 -13.39
C LEU A 163 -4.12 -19.00 -12.01
N TRP A 164 -4.55 -17.77 -11.98
CA TRP A 164 -4.89 -17.08 -10.73
C TRP A 164 -6.17 -17.66 -10.12
N GLY A 165 -6.25 -17.64 -8.79
CA GLY A 165 -7.47 -17.91 -8.05
C GLY A 165 -8.39 -16.69 -8.05
N THR A 166 -9.57 -16.86 -7.44
CA THR A 166 -10.64 -15.85 -7.44
C THR A 166 -10.87 -15.17 -6.10
N ALA A 167 -10.29 -15.68 -5.03
CA ALA A 167 -10.45 -15.12 -3.68
C ALA A 167 -9.15 -14.41 -3.24
N ALA A 168 -9.30 -13.22 -2.65
CA ALA A 168 -8.17 -12.54 -2.00
C ALA A 168 -7.54 -13.44 -0.94
N SER A 169 -6.22 -13.37 -0.81
CA SER A 169 -5.44 -14.31 -0.03
C SER A 169 -4.87 -13.71 1.25
N ALA A 170 -4.18 -14.54 2.01
CA ALA A 170 -3.33 -14.12 3.10
C ALA A 170 -2.13 -13.31 2.54
N ARG A 171 -1.54 -12.45 3.37
CA ARG A 171 -0.27 -11.81 3.07
C ARG A 171 0.78 -12.86 2.71
N SER A 172 1.57 -12.58 1.69
CA SER A 172 2.66 -13.46 1.26
C SER A 172 3.84 -12.67 0.75
N TRP A 173 4.94 -13.37 0.53
CA TRP A 173 6.17 -12.78 0.01
C TRP A 173 6.79 -13.68 -1.08
N GLY A 174 7.59 -13.08 -1.93
CA GLY A 174 8.42 -13.74 -2.92
C GLY A 174 9.75 -13.01 -3.07
N THR A 175 10.70 -13.66 -3.71
CA THR A 175 11.96 -13.06 -4.14
C THR A 175 11.95 -12.90 -5.64
N ASN A 176 12.73 -11.96 -6.14
CA ASN A 176 12.95 -11.77 -7.57
C ASN A 176 14.27 -11.02 -7.77
N THR A 177 14.67 -10.81 -9.00
CA THR A 177 15.84 -10.04 -9.38
C THR A 177 15.39 -8.87 -10.26
N LEU A 178 15.91 -7.67 -10.01
CA LEU A 178 15.59 -6.50 -10.80
C LEU A 178 16.15 -6.66 -12.22
N ASP A 179 15.31 -6.54 -13.24
CA ASP A 179 15.74 -6.53 -14.65
C ASP A 179 16.14 -5.13 -15.10
N GLY A 180 15.48 -4.11 -14.55
CA GLY A 180 15.78 -2.72 -14.89
C GLY A 180 14.73 -1.74 -14.40
N LEU A 181 14.85 -0.53 -14.91
CA LEU A 181 13.88 0.53 -14.67
C LEU A 181 13.01 0.73 -15.91
N GLY A 182 11.70 0.85 -15.70
CA GLY A 182 10.73 1.19 -16.73
C GLY A 182 10.17 2.59 -16.53
N ASP A 183 9.68 3.18 -17.62
CA ASP A 183 8.89 4.42 -17.57
C ASP A 183 7.41 4.05 -17.47
N GLY A 184 6.81 4.34 -16.33
CA GLY A 184 5.37 4.14 -16.09
C GLY A 184 4.51 5.35 -16.49
N GLY A 185 5.08 6.36 -17.16
CA GLY A 185 4.38 7.59 -17.49
C GLY A 185 3.84 8.28 -16.24
N ALA A 186 2.52 8.44 -16.14
CA ALA A 186 1.87 9.04 -14.97
C ALA A 186 2.06 8.23 -13.65
N ALA A 187 2.43 6.96 -13.75
CA ALA A 187 2.75 6.14 -12.58
C ALA A 187 4.21 6.29 -12.10
N GLY A 188 5.02 7.10 -12.81
CA GLY A 188 6.41 7.38 -12.48
C GLY A 188 7.37 6.27 -12.90
N THR A 189 8.63 6.38 -12.48
CA THR A 189 9.66 5.36 -12.72
C THR A 189 9.31 4.08 -11.99
N GLN A 190 9.43 2.93 -12.69
CA GLN A 190 9.07 1.62 -12.17
C GLN A 190 10.31 0.72 -12.03
N LEU A 191 10.39 -0.02 -10.93
CA LEU A 191 11.20 -1.22 -10.85
C LEU A 191 10.51 -2.30 -11.68
N ALA A 192 11.20 -2.87 -12.68
CA ALA A 192 10.68 -3.96 -13.52
C ALA A 192 11.45 -5.24 -13.20
N TYR A 193 10.70 -6.31 -12.96
CA TYR A 193 11.25 -7.63 -12.66
C TYR A 193 10.31 -8.71 -13.20
N ASP A 194 10.88 -9.67 -13.91
CA ASP A 194 10.12 -10.69 -14.61
C ASP A 194 9.97 -11.99 -13.79
N PHE A 195 9.17 -12.92 -14.28
CA PHE A 195 8.86 -14.17 -13.58
C PHE A 195 9.60 -15.33 -14.23
N ASP A 196 10.81 -15.55 -13.80
CA ASP A 196 11.71 -16.55 -14.37
C ASP A 196 11.40 -17.99 -13.94
N ALA A 197 11.24 -18.89 -14.90
CA ALA A 197 11.04 -20.32 -14.62
C ALA A 197 12.21 -20.93 -13.83
N ALA A 198 13.42 -20.38 -13.98
CA ALA A 198 14.65 -20.84 -13.34
C ALA A 198 15.04 -20.04 -12.09
N GLY A 199 14.25 -19.04 -11.67
CA GLY A 199 14.55 -18.14 -10.55
C GLY A 199 14.50 -18.78 -9.16
N GLY A 200 14.13 -20.06 -9.09
CA GLY A 200 14.06 -20.82 -7.84
C GLY A 200 12.66 -20.91 -7.23
N SER A 201 12.56 -21.63 -6.12
CA SER A 201 11.23 -21.91 -5.52
C SER A 201 10.51 -20.66 -4.98
N ASN A 202 11.26 -19.63 -4.59
CA ASN A 202 10.71 -18.39 -4.06
C ASN A 202 10.59 -17.28 -5.11
N GLU A 203 10.96 -17.58 -6.37
CA GLU A 203 10.77 -16.64 -7.47
C GLU A 203 9.31 -16.23 -7.55
N GLY A 204 9.06 -14.92 -7.48
CA GLY A 204 7.75 -14.37 -7.25
C GLY A 204 7.31 -13.35 -8.31
N ILE A 205 6.02 -13.38 -8.60
CA ILE A 205 5.33 -12.41 -9.46
C ILE A 205 4.13 -11.82 -8.72
N LEU A 206 3.81 -10.57 -9.02
CA LEU A 206 2.59 -9.91 -8.54
C LEU A 206 1.34 -10.54 -9.17
N SER A 207 0.24 -10.39 -8.46
CA SER A 207 -1.12 -10.67 -8.92
C SER A 207 -2.03 -9.47 -8.68
N ILE A 208 -3.25 -9.51 -9.20
CA ILE A 208 -4.26 -8.48 -8.90
C ILE A 208 -4.51 -8.45 -7.39
N GLY A 209 -4.38 -7.25 -6.80
CA GLY A 209 -4.56 -7.04 -5.36
C GLY A 209 -3.26 -6.98 -4.56
N ASP A 210 -2.08 -7.22 -5.17
CA ASP A 210 -0.79 -6.99 -4.54
C ASP A 210 -0.39 -5.50 -4.52
N SER A 211 -1.16 -4.65 -5.16
CA SER A 211 -0.97 -3.19 -5.18
C SER A 211 -0.79 -2.63 -3.78
N GLY A 212 0.11 -1.65 -3.64
CA GLY A 212 0.40 -1.02 -2.35
C GLY A 212 1.34 -1.82 -1.44
N GLY A 213 1.63 -3.08 -1.77
CA GLY A 213 2.64 -3.89 -1.07
C GLY A 213 4.05 -3.36 -1.31
N PRO A 214 4.95 -3.51 -0.33
CA PRO A 214 6.32 -3.02 -0.43
C PRO A 214 7.23 -3.96 -1.22
N VAL A 215 8.24 -3.36 -1.89
CA VAL A 215 9.42 -4.03 -2.42
C VAL A 215 10.64 -3.61 -1.64
N PHE A 216 11.39 -4.58 -1.14
CA PHE A 216 12.60 -4.36 -0.37
C PHE A 216 13.85 -4.74 -1.17
N ILE A 217 14.91 -3.96 -0.98
CA ILE A 217 16.28 -4.25 -1.45
C ILE A 217 17.18 -4.36 -0.24
N TYR A 218 18.08 -5.38 -0.25
CA TYR A 218 19.14 -5.52 0.74
C TYR A 218 20.40 -4.84 0.25
N GLN A 219 20.83 -3.82 0.97
CA GLN A 219 22.07 -3.09 0.65
C GLN A 219 22.78 -2.66 1.94
N SER A 220 24.10 -2.74 1.95
CA SER A 220 24.94 -2.25 3.05
C SER A 220 24.57 -2.85 4.42
N GLY A 221 24.12 -4.11 4.44
CA GLY A 221 23.75 -4.80 5.69
C GLY A 221 22.33 -4.56 6.18
N ALA A 222 21.49 -3.86 5.42
CA ALA A 222 20.11 -3.55 5.82
C ALA A 222 19.11 -3.70 4.66
N TRP A 223 17.86 -4.04 5.01
CA TRP A 223 16.73 -4.02 4.11
C TRP A 223 16.11 -2.62 4.07
N GLY A 224 16.01 -2.02 2.89
CA GLY A 224 15.36 -0.72 2.66
C GLY A 224 14.14 -0.86 1.75
N LEU A 225 13.11 -0.04 1.98
CA LEU A 225 11.94 0.06 1.13
C LEU A 225 12.32 0.77 -0.18
N ALA A 226 12.32 0.04 -1.29
CA ALA A 226 12.72 0.55 -2.60
C ALA A 226 11.54 0.88 -3.51
N GLY A 227 10.42 0.18 -3.36
CA GLY A 227 9.26 0.35 -4.23
C GLY A 227 7.94 0.00 -3.58
N ILE A 228 6.86 0.40 -4.26
CA ILE A 228 5.48 0.05 -3.94
C ILE A 228 4.87 -0.63 -5.16
N ASN A 229 4.31 -1.82 -4.97
CA ASN A 229 3.70 -2.62 -6.03
C ASN A 229 2.62 -1.84 -6.78
N TYR A 230 2.74 -1.84 -8.11
CA TYR A 230 1.86 -1.09 -8.99
C TYR A 230 1.07 -1.99 -9.94
N ALA A 231 1.74 -2.79 -10.76
CA ALA A 231 1.10 -3.54 -11.83
C ALA A 231 1.84 -4.83 -12.17
N VAL A 232 1.19 -5.67 -12.95
CA VAL A 232 1.76 -6.90 -13.54
C VAL A 232 1.19 -7.07 -14.94
N GLY A 233 1.97 -7.60 -15.87
CA GLY A 233 1.53 -7.86 -17.24
C GLY A 233 2.26 -9.02 -17.90
N PRO A 234 1.59 -9.71 -18.85
CA PRO A 234 0.24 -9.48 -19.34
C PRO A 234 -0.84 -9.91 -18.34
N LEU A 235 -1.97 -9.17 -18.27
CA LEU A 235 -3.08 -9.49 -17.37
C LEU A 235 -3.99 -10.58 -17.94
N ALA A 236 -4.16 -10.60 -19.27
CA ALA A 236 -5.11 -11.47 -19.94
C ALA A 236 -4.43 -12.19 -21.10
N VAL A 237 -4.65 -13.50 -21.19
CA VAL A 237 -4.14 -14.35 -22.24
C VAL A 237 -5.22 -15.31 -22.71
N ARG A 238 -5.05 -15.88 -23.92
CA ARG A 238 -5.86 -17.01 -24.42
C ARG A 238 -4.95 -18.10 -24.95
N GLN A 239 -5.38 -19.35 -24.80
CA GLN A 239 -4.67 -20.49 -25.39
C GLN A 239 -4.97 -20.65 -26.88
N THR A 240 -6.19 -20.30 -27.31
CA THR A 240 -6.61 -20.26 -28.71
C THR A 240 -7.30 -18.93 -29.00
N ILE A 241 -7.37 -18.53 -30.29
CA ILE A 241 -7.94 -17.22 -30.68
C ILE A 241 -9.37 -17.02 -30.17
N ASP A 242 -10.18 -18.08 -30.17
CA ASP A 242 -11.58 -18.06 -29.74
C ASP A 242 -11.75 -18.66 -28.32
N GLY A 243 -10.65 -18.93 -27.63
CA GLY A 243 -10.68 -19.54 -26.30
C GLY A 243 -11.10 -18.56 -25.20
N PRO A 244 -11.34 -19.08 -24.00
CA PRO A 244 -11.65 -18.21 -22.86
C PRO A 244 -10.46 -17.32 -22.51
N THR A 245 -10.76 -16.14 -22.04
CA THR A 245 -9.76 -15.24 -21.47
C THR A 245 -9.34 -15.76 -20.10
N LEU A 246 -8.04 -15.93 -19.90
CA LEU A 246 -7.41 -16.45 -18.70
C LEU A 246 -6.57 -15.35 -18.04
N THR A 247 -6.57 -15.31 -16.71
CA THR A 247 -5.61 -14.53 -15.92
C THR A 247 -4.64 -15.49 -15.25
N ALA A 248 -3.35 -15.26 -15.41
CA ALA A 248 -2.34 -16.26 -15.03
C ALA A 248 -1.00 -15.61 -14.64
N ALA A 249 -0.28 -16.29 -13.77
CA ALA A 249 1.14 -16.05 -13.52
C ALA A 249 1.94 -16.87 -14.54
N LEU A 250 2.58 -16.18 -15.47
CA LEU A 250 3.24 -16.80 -16.62
C LEU A 250 4.75 -16.57 -16.58
N TYR A 251 5.52 -17.63 -16.53
CA TYR A 251 6.96 -17.55 -16.74
C TYR A 251 7.36 -17.66 -18.23
N ASP A 252 6.39 -17.98 -19.10
CA ASP A 252 6.53 -17.89 -20.55
C ASP A 252 5.15 -17.77 -21.20
N TYR A 253 4.87 -16.68 -21.91
CA TYR A 253 3.63 -16.53 -22.67
C TYR A 253 3.82 -16.74 -24.20
N GLY A 254 4.98 -17.27 -24.61
CA GLY A 254 5.20 -17.71 -25.99
C GLY A 254 4.21 -18.82 -26.38
N GLY A 255 3.57 -18.69 -27.53
CA GLY A 255 2.52 -19.60 -27.98
C GLY A 255 1.13 -19.32 -27.43
N LEU A 256 0.94 -18.26 -26.64
CA LEU A 256 -0.35 -17.78 -26.17
C LEU A 256 -0.79 -16.55 -26.99
N TYR A 257 -2.08 -16.26 -26.96
CA TYR A 257 -2.62 -15.01 -27.52
C TYR A 257 -2.68 -13.96 -26.42
N LEU A 258 -2.11 -12.78 -26.69
CA LEU A 258 -2.21 -11.60 -25.85
C LEU A 258 -3.29 -10.66 -26.34
N GLU A 259 -3.93 -9.98 -25.39
CA GLU A 259 -4.81 -8.86 -25.67
C GLU A 259 -3.99 -7.65 -26.15
N THR A 260 -4.39 -7.05 -27.26
CA THR A 260 -3.73 -5.90 -27.88
C THR A 260 -4.75 -4.89 -28.36
N GLY A 261 -4.38 -3.61 -28.32
CA GLY A 261 -5.10 -2.52 -28.96
C GLY A 261 -6.44 -2.12 -28.34
N SER A 262 -6.99 -1.05 -28.92
CA SER A 262 -8.34 -0.57 -28.63
C SER A 262 -8.99 -0.19 -29.98
N PRO A 263 -10.02 -0.92 -30.48
CA PRO A 263 -10.72 -2.01 -29.77
C PRO A 263 -9.85 -3.24 -29.54
N VAL A 264 -10.25 -4.03 -28.54
CA VAL A 264 -9.53 -5.24 -28.11
C VAL A 264 -9.37 -6.22 -29.28
N SER A 265 -8.15 -6.65 -29.52
CA SER A 265 -7.78 -7.71 -30.45
C SER A 265 -6.84 -8.71 -29.77
N TRP A 266 -6.65 -9.88 -30.38
CA TRP A 266 -5.84 -10.95 -29.82
C TRP A 266 -4.73 -11.31 -30.79
N GLN A 267 -3.49 -11.23 -30.35
CA GLN A 267 -2.31 -11.51 -31.16
C GLN A 267 -1.55 -12.72 -30.59
N LEU A 268 -1.27 -13.70 -31.48
CA LEU A 268 -0.43 -14.82 -31.10
C LEU A 268 1.03 -14.35 -30.89
N VAL A 269 1.56 -14.65 -29.73
CA VAL A 269 3.00 -14.51 -29.47
C VAL A 269 3.72 -15.71 -30.03
N SER A 270 4.77 -15.49 -30.81
CA SER A 270 5.55 -16.58 -31.41
C SER A 270 6.15 -17.49 -30.32
N ALA A 271 5.91 -18.78 -30.46
CA ALA A 271 6.48 -19.79 -29.56
C ALA A 271 8.00 -20.00 -29.78
N THR A 272 8.54 -19.55 -30.93
CA THR A 272 9.96 -19.72 -31.29
C THR A 272 10.84 -18.58 -30.76
N MET A 273 10.25 -17.54 -30.18
CA MET A 273 11.00 -16.51 -29.48
C MET A 273 11.44 -17.05 -28.11
N ALA A 274 12.61 -16.64 -27.67
CA ALA A 274 13.11 -16.93 -26.32
C ALA A 274 12.03 -16.61 -25.26
N ASN A 275 12.09 -17.26 -24.11
CA ASN A 275 11.18 -17.11 -22.99
C ASN A 275 10.59 -15.70 -22.87
N LYS A 276 9.27 -15.62 -22.73
CA LYS A 276 8.52 -14.39 -22.59
C LYS A 276 7.85 -14.38 -21.21
N PRO A 277 8.60 -14.07 -20.14
CA PRO A 277 8.03 -14.03 -18.81
C PRO A 277 7.07 -12.83 -18.65
N ALA A 278 6.07 -13.00 -17.79
CA ALA A 278 5.27 -11.87 -17.33
C ALA A 278 6.10 -11.00 -16.39
N VAL A 279 5.86 -9.70 -16.42
CA VAL A 279 6.67 -8.69 -15.71
C VAL A 279 5.84 -8.02 -14.62
N SER A 280 6.42 -7.90 -13.45
CA SER A 280 5.90 -7.08 -12.36
C SER A 280 6.52 -5.69 -12.37
N TYR A 281 5.73 -4.70 -11.96
CA TYR A 281 6.14 -3.30 -11.88
C TYR A 281 5.84 -2.75 -10.50
N SER A 282 6.81 -2.04 -9.93
CA SER A 282 6.64 -1.34 -8.65
C SER A 282 7.16 0.07 -8.75
N THR A 283 6.39 1.04 -8.26
CA THR A 283 6.79 2.46 -8.30
C THR A 283 8.06 2.66 -7.47
N PHE A 284 9.14 3.07 -8.12
CA PHE A 284 10.45 3.27 -7.51
C PHE A 284 10.46 4.54 -6.65
N LEU A 285 10.90 4.42 -5.39
CA LEU A 285 10.79 5.48 -4.41
C LEU A 285 11.93 6.52 -4.49
N SER A 286 13.15 6.11 -4.83
CA SER A 286 14.31 7.01 -4.79
C SER A 286 14.10 8.29 -5.62
N PRO A 287 13.53 8.28 -6.83
CA PRO A 287 13.24 9.52 -7.57
C PRO A 287 12.12 10.37 -6.94
N ARG A 288 11.44 9.87 -5.94
CA ARG A 288 10.31 10.53 -5.25
C ARG A 288 10.64 10.94 -3.82
N SER A 289 11.89 10.75 -3.38
CA SER A 289 12.35 11.08 -2.02
C SER A 289 12.03 12.52 -1.64
N ASP A 290 12.32 13.50 -2.52
CA ASP A 290 12.06 14.90 -2.25
C ASP A 290 10.58 15.22 -2.00
N TRP A 291 9.68 14.58 -2.79
CA TRP A 291 8.24 14.73 -2.57
C TRP A 291 7.81 14.08 -1.24
N ILE A 292 8.30 12.87 -0.95
CA ILE A 292 8.01 12.18 0.30
C ILE A 292 8.48 13.03 1.49
N GLU A 293 9.73 13.51 1.46
CA GLU A 293 10.29 14.35 2.51
C GLU A 293 9.53 15.65 2.68
N ALA A 294 9.15 16.31 1.57
CA ALA A 294 8.35 17.52 1.63
C ALA A 294 7.01 17.31 2.33
N VAL A 295 6.34 16.16 2.13
CA VAL A 295 5.07 15.86 2.81
C VAL A 295 5.28 15.56 4.28
N ILE A 296 6.24 14.72 4.63
CA ILE A 296 6.43 14.27 6.03
C ILE A 296 7.05 15.34 6.94
N THR A 297 7.72 16.35 6.37
CA THR A 297 8.37 17.43 7.14
C THR A 297 7.52 18.68 7.32
N VAL A 298 6.37 18.78 6.62
CA VAL A 298 5.44 19.93 6.80
C VAL A 298 4.89 19.90 8.23
N PRO A 299 5.15 20.96 9.05
CA PRO A 299 4.56 21.03 10.38
C PRO A 299 3.03 21.05 10.29
N GLU A 300 2.36 20.30 11.16
CA GLU A 300 0.90 20.33 11.21
C GLU A 300 0.37 21.75 11.40
N PRO A 301 -0.76 22.13 10.76
CA PRO A 301 -1.34 23.47 10.90
C PRO A 301 -1.55 23.90 12.36
N ALA A 302 -1.83 22.94 13.24
CA ALA A 302 -1.94 23.17 14.68
C ALA A 302 -0.62 23.60 15.32
N THR A 303 0.50 23.05 14.86
CA THR A 303 1.86 23.43 15.34
C THR A 303 2.22 24.84 14.89
N LEU A 304 1.89 25.20 13.65
CA LEU A 304 2.03 26.55 13.12
C LEU A 304 1.15 27.55 13.88
N LEU A 305 -0.10 27.20 14.18
CA LEU A 305 -1.01 28.02 14.97
C LEU A 305 -0.51 28.21 16.42
N LEU A 306 0.01 27.16 17.05
CA LEU A 306 0.60 27.24 18.38
C LEU A 306 1.89 28.05 18.39
N LEU A 307 2.76 27.91 17.40
CA LEU A 307 3.96 28.74 17.26
C LEU A 307 3.60 30.21 17.03
N THR A 308 2.65 30.51 16.14
CA THR A 308 2.19 31.89 15.91
C THR A 308 1.49 32.47 17.14
N ALA A 309 0.68 31.69 17.85
CA ALA A 309 0.08 32.09 19.11
C ALA A 309 1.12 32.34 20.20
N ALA A 310 2.16 31.54 20.31
CA ALA A 310 3.28 31.73 21.23
C ALA A 310 4.07 33.01 20.90
N PHE A 311 4.36 33.27 19.63
CA PHE A 311 5.03 34.49 19.18
C PHE A 311 4.19 35.76 19.42
N LEU A 312 2.86 35.66 19.28
CA LEU A 312 1.94 36.76 19.56
C LEU A 312 1.72 36.99 21.07
N ALA A 313 1.80 35.91 21.88
CA ALA A 313 1.62 36.01 23.33
C ALA A 313 2.86 36.62 24.07
N THR A 314 4.06 36.39 23.56
CA THR A 314 5.31 36.92 24.20
C THR A 314 5.35 38.41 24.33
N PRO A 315 5.02 39.27 23.33
CA PRO A 315 4.99 40.72 23.51
C PRO A 315 3.86 41.20 24.43
N LEU A 316 2.73 40.49 24.50
CA LEU A 316 1.63 40.79 25.40
C LEU A 316 2.00 40.54 26.87
N LEU A 317 2.74 39.49 27.16
CA LEU A 317 3.25 39.19 28.50
C LEU A 317 4.30 40.20 28.93
N HIS A 318 5.19 40.65 28.02
CA HIS A 318 6.18 41.69 28.28
C HIS A 318 5.52 43.05 28.56
N ARG A 319 4.47 43.43 27.80
CA ARG A 319 3.73 44.68 28.06
C ARG A 319 2.98 44.64 29.41
N ARG A 320 2.38 43.51 29.82
CA ARG A 320 1.76 43.38 31.14
C ARG A 320 2.78 43.49 32.27
N ALA A 321 3.99 42.96 32.11
CA ALA A 321 5.04 43.09 33.09
C ALA A 321 5.56 44.54 33.24
N GLN A 322 5.59 45.31 32.15
CA GLN A 322 5.97 46.74 32.20
C GLN A 322 4.87 47.62 32.80
N VAL A 323 3.61 47.39 32.49
CA VAL A 323 2.47 48.12 33.06
C VAL A 323 2.34 47.89 34.57
N SER A 324 2.65 46.69 35.08
CA SER A 324 2.63 46.40 36.50
C SER A 324 3.77 47.08 37.28
N ARG A 325 4.91 47.40 36.64
CA ARG A 325 5.99 48.17 37.21
C ARG A 325 5.72 49.68 37.26
N CYS A 326 4.94 50.22 36.29
CA CYS A 326 4.63 51.65 36.22
C CYS A 326 3.49 52.05 37.20
N ARG A 327 2.67 51.15 37.70
CA ARG A 327 1.56 51.45 38.67
C ARG A 327 2.08 51.68 40.09
N ARG A 328 3.37 51.49 40.42
CA ARG A 328 3.95 51.75 41.74
C ARG A 328 4.50 53.16 41.94
N CYS A 329 4.43 54.02 40.91
CA CYS A 329 5.06 55.37 40.96
C CYS A 329 4.12 56.51 40.51
N LEU A 330 2.84 56.55 40.96
CA LEU A 330 2.01 57.75 40.77
C LEU A 330 1.30 58.10 42.07
N PRO A 331 1.46 59.36 42.59
CA PRO A 331 0.71 59.83 43.72
C PRO A 331 -0.74 60.22 43.32
N ARG A 332 -1.64 60.00 44.28
CA ARG A 332 -3.05 60.46 44.22
C ARG A 332 -3.13 61.95 44.05
N SER A 333 -3.86 62.46 43.06
CA SER A 333 -4.88 63.54 43.29
C SER A 333 -5.39 64.10 41.95
N PHE A 334 -6.66 64.46 42.02
CA PHE A 334 -7.49 65.47 41.34
C PHE A 334 -8.38 65.09 40.17
N THR A 335 -9.69 64.99 40.54
CA THR A 335 -10.94 65.68 40.11
C THR A 335 -11.31 65.71 38.63
N GLN A 336 -12.51 65.15 38.41
CA GLN A 336 -13.66 65.53 37.54
C GLN A 336 -13.41 66.56 36.42
N PHE A 337 -13.87 66.21 35.23
CA PHE A 337 -14.77 67.05 34.41
C PHE A 337 -15.53 66.20 33.37
N THR A 338 -16.83 66.41 33.35
CA THR A 338 -17.85 65.94 32.40
C THR A 338 -17.73 66.68 31.05
N HIS A 339 -17.99 66.03 29.91
CA HIS A 339 -18.96 66.49 28.91
C HIS A 339 -19.11 65.49 27.74
N SER A 340 -20.36 65.34 27.41
CA SER A 340 -21.03 64.71 26.29
C SER A 340 -20.56 65.14 24.89
N HIS A 341 -20.59 64.25 23.92
CA HIS A 341 -21.34 64.41 22.64
C HIS A 341 -21.13 63.16 21.73
N ASP A 342 -22.23 62.51 21.45
CA ASP A 342 -22.46 61.75 20.23
C ASP A 342 -22.89 62.73 19.11
N PRO A 343 -22.73 62.53 17.84
CA PRO A 343 -23.61 61.69 17.07
C PRO A 343 -23.02 60.92 15.86
N ARG A 344 -23.70 59.83 15.51
CA ARG A 344 -23.75 59.28 14.15
C ARG A 344 -24.38 60.28 13.16
N PRO A 345 -24.47 60.03 11.79
CA PRO A 345 -24.67 58.73 11.09
C PRO A 345 -24.09 58.65 9.65
N SER A 346 -24.54 57.60 8.96
CA SER A 346 -24.87 57.36 7.53
C SER A 346 -23.88 56.52 6.73
N VAL A 347 -24.25 55.34 6.27
CA VAL A 347 -25.15 54.84 5.21
C VAL A 347 -24.56 54.90 3.79
N ALA A 348 -24.74 53.78 3.13
CA ALA A 348 -24.76 53.48 1.68
C ALA A 348 -23.42 53.08 1.01
N GLU A 349 -23.30 52.19 0.09
CA GLU A 349 -24.25 51.41 -0.74
C GLU A 349 -23.49 50.36 -1.52
N SER A 350 -24.16 49.28 -1.77
CA SER A 350 -24.03 48.23 -2.79
C SER A 350 -23.25 48.53 -4.07
N LYS A 351 -22.60 47.49 -4.61
CA LYS A 351 -22.79 47.14 -6.02
C LYS A 351 -22.37 45.66 -6.29
N SER A 352 -23.29 45.03 -6.98
CA SER A 352 -23.35 43.69 -7.53
C SER A 352 -22.44 43.43 -8.72
N MET A 353 -22.00 42.16 -8.83
CA MET A 353 -21.87 41.25 -9.97
C MET A 353 -21.51 41.79 -11.38
N PRO A 354 -20.87 40.99 -12.30
CA PRO A 354 -21.51 39.78 -12.82
C PRO A 354 -20.61 38.57 -13.06
N ALA A 355 -21.30 37.44 -13.25
CA ALA A 355 -20.82 36.17 -13.76
C ALA A 355 -20.47 36.21 -15.25
N LEU A 356 -19.54 35.37 -15.69
CA LEU A 356 -19.48 34.91 -17.09
C LEU A 356 -18.93 33.48 -17.17
N HIS A 357 -19.69 32.66 -17.73
CA HIS A 357 -19.75 31.46 -18.51
C HIS A 357 -18.50 30.97 -19.24
N ARG A 358 -18.31 29.64 -19.14
CA ARG A 358 -18.05 28.60 -20.18
C ARG A 358 -16.92 28.82 -21.22
N GLN A 359 -15.98 27.95 -21.23
CA GLN A 359 -15.93 26.81 -22.19
C GLN A 359 -15.11 25.69 -21.57
#